data_a489ade5e39f51a4361ee92da7aa64dc
#
_entry.id   a489ade5e39f51a4361ee92da7aa64dc
#
_cell.length_a   1.000
_cell.length_b   1.000
_cell.length_c   1.000
_cell.angle_alpha   90.00
_cell.angle_beta   90.00
_cell.angle_gamma   90.00
#
_symmetry.space_group_name_H-M   'P 1'
#
loop_
_entity.id
_entity.type
_entity.pdbx_description
1 polymer ?
#
loop_
_entity_poly.entity_id
_entity_poly.type
_entity_poly.pdbx_seq_one_letter_code
_entity_poly.pdbx_strand_id
1 'polypeptide(L)'
;MNQHPVFAEVRQRAPKVHCLTNPVTMQDVANVLLAAGGSAVMAQDVAEVEEITALCDATLLNTGVPSAEKFHACALASVRANELGHPVVLDPVGAGASAFRRSQLGALLEQVRPTIIRCNQEEAAALLGVRQKQNLRLVSGGVESSLVASEEAACALATQLAQAVGCTVLMTGATDVVTDGVQLDTIRGGDPRIQRITGGGCMLSALCALFCGGGVTAFDAARLAGQLWRDCAAWAGQRAGTGRMGTFHVALLDAVSVAFWEEGVLE
;
A
#
# COMPACT_ATOMS: atom_id res chain seq x y z
N MET A 1 17.56 4.03 13.10
CA MET A 1 17.39 3.37 11.79
C MET A 1 18.68 3.54 11.03
N ASN A 2 19.30 2.46 10.59
CA ASN A 2 20.39 2.60 9.63
C ASN A 2 19.78 3.08 8.30
N GLN A 3 20.29 4.18 7.78
CA GLN A 3 19.85 4.66 6.47
C GLN A 3 20.18 3.60 5.42
N HIS A 4 19.15 3.05 4.81
CA HIS A 4 19.36 2.16 3.68
C HIS A 4 19.81 2.98 2.47
N PRO A 5 20.89 2.63 1.76
CA PRO A 5 21.43 3.43 0.64
C PRO A 5 20.36 3.79 -0.41
N VAL A 6 19.38 2.92 -0.60
CA VAL A 6 18.23 3.11 -1.50
C VAL A 6 17.42 4.39 -1.16
N PHE A 7 17.35 4.83 0.11
CA PHE A 7 16.58 6.03 0.44
C PHE A 7 17.19 7.29 -0.18
N ALA A 8 18.52 7.39 -0.17
CA ALA A 8 19.22 8.49 -0.83
C ALA A 8 19.01 8.46 -2.36
N GLU A 9 19.05 7.28 -2.97
CA GLU A 9 18.82 7.09 -4.40
C GLU A 9 17.38 7.47 -4.79
N VAL A 10 16.38 7.00 -4.04
CA VAL A 10 14.97 7.33 -4.27
C VAL A 10 14.74 8.84 -4.11
N ARG A 11 15.29 9.45 -3.05
CA ARG A 11 15.20 10.90 -2.86
C ARG A 11 15.84 11.68 -4.01
N GLN A 12 16.99 11.24 -4.51
CA GLN A 12 17.67 11.89 -5.63
C GLN A 12 16.86 11.81 -6.93
N ARG A 13 16.16 10.69 -7.16
CA ARG A 13 15.27 10.52 -8.31
C ARG A 13 13.97 11.32 -8.19
N ALA A 14 13.55 11.62 -6.95
CA ALA A 14 12.31 12.33 -6.63
C ALA A 14 11.09 11.82 -7.40
N PRO A 15 10.72 10.51 -7.28
CA PRO A 15 9.69 9.90 -8.11
C PRO A 15 8.35 10.59 -7.95
N LYS A 16 7.64 10.75 -9.07
CA LYS A 16 6.27 11.24 -9.11
C LYS A 16 5.32 10.05 -9.05
N VAL A 17 4.41 10.05 -8.10
CA VAL A 17 3.39 9.01 -7.94
C VAL A 17 2.03 9.56 -8.32
N HIS A 18 1.40 8.98 -9.34
CA HIS A 18 0.00 9.24 -9.66
C HIS A 18 -0.89 8.54 -8.63
N CYS A 19 -1.67 9.30 -7.86
CA CYS A 19 -2.43 8.80 -6.72
C CYS A 19 -3.94 8.87 -6.99
N LEU A 20 -4.53 7.77 -7.46
CA LEU A 20 -5.98 7.59 -7.45
C LEU A 20 -6.36 7.07 -6.05
N THR A 21 -6.43 7.98 -5.09
CA THR A 21 -6.65 7.65 -3.68
C THR A 21 -8.05 8.06 -3.22
N ASN A 22 -8.33 7.94 -1.92
CA ASN A 22 -9.64 8.29 -1.36
C ASN A 22 -9.58 9.64 -0.62
N PRO A 23 -10.68 10.40 -0.60
CA PRO A 23 -10.69 11.76 -0.03
C PRO A 23 -10.39 11.80 1.47
N VAL A 24 -10.59 10.69 2.19
CA VAL A 24 -10.34 10.62 3.65
C VAL A 24 -8.85 10.66 3.98
N THR A 25 -7.99 10.12 3.08
CA THR A 25 -6.55 9.97 3.34
C THR A 25 -5.67 10.66 2.29
N MET A 26 -6.27 11.43 1.38
CA MET A 26 -5.57 12.11 0.28
C MET A 26 -4.43 12.99 0.77
N GLN A 27 -4.66 13.76 1.84
CA GLN A 27 -3.65 14.65 2.43
C GLN A 27 -2.50 13.85 3.05
N ASP A 28 -2.80 12.77 3.77
CA ASP A 28 -1.77 11.93 4.39
C ASP A 28 -0.90 11.22 3.35
N VAL A 29 -1.53 10.74 2.27
CA VAL A 29 -0.83 10.12 1.13
C VAL A 29 0.10 11.13 0.45
N ALA A 30 -0.35 12.37 0.24
CA ALA A 30 0.50 13.42 -0.31
C ALA A 30 1.68 13.74 0.61
N ASN A 31 1.40 13.93 1.90
CA ASN A 31 2.41 14.32 2.88
C ASN A 31 3.47 13.23 3.10
N VAL A 32 3.10 11.95 3.14
CA VAL A 32 4.09 10.87 3.29
C VAL A 32 5.02 10.77 2.08
N LEU A 33 4.51 10.97 0.86
CA LEU A 33 5.33 11.01 -0.36
C LEU A 33 6.30 12.18 -0.35
N LEU A 34 5.83 13.38 0.02
CA LEU A 34 6.67 14.57 0.15
C LEU A 34 7.71 14.41 1.26
N ALA A 35 7.34 13.86 2.41
CA ALA A 35 8.26 13.55 3.51
C ALA A 35 9.39 12.61 3.07
N ALA A 36 9.09 11.66 2.19
CA ALA A 36 10.04 10.69 1.64
C ALA A 36 10.80 11.21 0.38
N GLY A 37 10.65 12.48 0.02
CA GLY A 37 11.39 13.10 -1.10
C GLY A 37 10.81 12.83 -2.48
N GLY A 38 9.61 12.26 -2.59
CA GLY A 38 8.88 12.12 -3.84
C GLY A 38 7.84 13.21 -4.07
N SER A 39 6.99 13.04 -5.06
CA SER A 39 5.88 13.92 -5.38
C SER A 39 4.59 13.14 -5.59
N ALA A 40 3.47 13.71 -5.13
CA ALA A 40 2.14 13.15 -5.33
C ALA A 40 1.37 13.94 -6.37
N VAL A 41 0.77 13.27 -7.34
CA VAL A 41 -0.17 13.87 -8.28
C VAL A 41 -1.55 13.27 -8.05
N MET A 42 -2.49 14.09 -7.55
CA MET A 42 -3.87 13.69 -7.25
C MET A 42 -4.76 14.01 -8.45
N ALA A 43 -4.96 13.03 -9.35
CA ALA A 43 -5.81 13.18 -10.52
C ALA A 43 -6.70 11.95 -10.66
N GLN A 44 -8.01 12.14 -10.77
CA GLN A 44 -9.00 11.06 -10.83
C GLN A 44 -10.05 11.24 -11.93
N ASP A 45 -10.02 12.35 -12.66
CA ASP A 45 -10.93 12.56 -13.76
C ASP A 45 -10.55 11.67 -14.94
N VAL A 46 -11.53 10.96 -15.51
CA VAL A 46 -11.32 10.07 -16.65
C VAL A 46 -10.78 10.80 -17.90
N ALA A 47 -10.97 12.11 -17.97
CA ALA A 47 -10.47 12.92 -19.07
C ALA A 47 -8.96 13.18 -19.02
N GLU A 48 -8.31 13.01 -17.87
CA GLU A 48 -6.88 13.32 -17.69
C GLU A 48 -6.03 12.16 -17.16
N VAL A 49 -6.63 11.11 -16.57
CA VAL A 49 -5.86 10.08 -15.84
C VAL A 49 -4.78 9.41 -16.68
N GLU A 50 -4.98 9.19 -17.97
CA GLU A 50 -3.99 8.56 -18.85
C GLU A 50 -2.81 9.49 -19.12
N GLU A 51 -3.05 10.80 -19.33
CA GLU A 51 -2.02 11.81 -19.52
C GLU A 51 -1.18 11.97 -18.23
N ILE A 52 -1.84 12.07 -17.07
CA ILE A 52 -1.18 12.17 -15.78
C ILE A 52 -0.37 10.91 -15.46
N THR A 53 -0.92 9.72 -15.75
CA THR A 53 -0.17 8.46 -15.59
C THR A 53 1.13 8.48 -16.41
N ALA A 54 1.09 9.00 -17.63
CA ALA A 54 2.27 9.07 -18.49
C ALA A 54 3.35 10.05 -17.99
N LEU A 55 2.99 11.02 -17.17
CA LEU A 55 3.91 11.99 -16.55
C LEU A 55 4.51 11.52 -15.22
N CYS A 56 4.04 10.40 -14.68
CA CYS A 56 4.42 9.87 -13.38
C CYS A 56 5.27 8.61 -13.51
N ASP A 57 6.06 8.31 -12.47
CA ASP A 57 6.97 7.17 -12.42
C ASP A 57 6.32 5.91 -11.83
N ALA A 58 5.19 6.07 -11.13
CA ALA A 58 4.39 4.99 -10.54
C ALA A 58 2.93 5.40 -10.39
N THR A 59 2.03 4.41 -10.28
CA THR A 59 0.60 4.63 -10.06
C THR A 59 0.13 3.92 -8.80
N LEU A 60 -0.54 4.65 -7.90
CA LEU A 60 -1.22 4.13 -6.72
C LEU A 60 -2.73 4.10 -6.93
N LEU A 61 -3.31 2.91 -6.86
CA LEU A 61 -4.76 2.69 -6.90
C LEU A 61 -5.26 2.32 -5.50
N ASN A 62 -5.95 3.23 -4.84
CA ASN A 62 -6.59 2.97 -3.56
C ASN A 62 -8.10 2.97 -3.72
N THR A 63 -8.74 1.83 -3.47
CA THR A 63 -10.18 1.63 -3.71
C THR A 63 -11.07 2.03 -2.54
N GLY A 64 -10.57 2.74 -1.55
CA GLY A 64 -11.36 3.35 -0.48
C GLY A 64 -12.36 4.37 -1.03
N VAL A 65 -13.53 4.51 -0.38
CA VAL A 65 -14.64 5.36 -0.86
C VAL A 65 -14.93 5.13 -2.35
N PRO A 66 -15.40 3.93 -2.73
CA PRO A 66 -15.52 3.53 -4.13
C PRO A 66 -16.73 4.14 -4.83
N SER A 67 -16.57 4.40 -6.13
CA SER A 67 -17.64 4.66 -7.07
C SER A 67 -17.35 3.94 -8.39
N ALA A 68 -18.35 3.78 -9.26
CA ALA A 68 -18.14 3.20 -10.58
C ALA A 68 -17.19 4.05 -11.42
N GLU A 69 -17.31 5.37 -11.33
CA GLU A 69 -16.43 6.33 -12.01
C GLU A 69 -14.97 6.19 -11.54
N LYS A 70 -14.75 6.09 -10.24
CA LYS A 70 -13.41 5.87 -9.68
C LYS A 70 -12.79 4.56 -10.18
N PHE A 71 -13.55 3.46 -10.21
CA PHE A 71 -13.04 2.19 -10.75
C PHE A 71 -12.73 2.29 -12.25
N HIS A 72 -13.53 3.06 -13.00
CA HIS A 72 -13.24 3.34 -14.41
C HIS A 72 -11.93 4.12 -14.57
N ALA A 73 -11.76 5.21 -13.81
CA ALA A 73 -10.49 5.96 -13.78
C ALA A 73 -9.29 5.07 -13.38
N CYS A 74 -9.45 4.23 -12.37
CA CYS A 74 -8.41 3.26 -11.96
C CYS A 74 -8.06 2.28 -13.10
N ALA A 75 -9.04 1.80 -13.86
CA ALA A 75 -8.80 0.91 -15.00
C ALA A 75 -8.00 1.61 -16.10
N LEU A 76 -8.43 2.81 -16.53
CA LEU A 76 -7.73 3.61 -17.54
C LEU A 76 -6.29 3.92 -17.13
N ALA A 77 -6.09 4.47 -15.93
CA ALA A 77 -4.77 4.81 -15.41
C ALA A 77 -3.84 3.58 -15.36
N SER A 78 -4.34 2.44 -14.89
CA SER A 78 -3.49 1.24 -14.75
C SER A 78 -3.23 0.52 -16.07
N VAL A 79 -4.15 0.50 -17.01
CA VAL A 79 -3.88 0.02 -18.37
C VAL A 79 -2.77 0.86 -18.98
N ARG A 80 -2.89 2.20 -18.89
CA ARG A 80 -1.86 3.11 -19.37
C ARG A 80 -0.51 2.91 -18.68
N ALA A 81 -0.49 2.75 -17.37
CA ALA A 81 0.74 2.44 -16.62
C ALA A 81 1.39 1.13 -17.09
N ASN A 82 0.59 0.06 -17.28
CA ASN A 82 1.09 -1.22 -17.77
C ASN A 82 1.66 -1.12 -19.20
N GLU A 83 1.04 -0.34 -20.11
CA GLU A 83 1.56 -0.08 -21.44
C GLU A 83 2.94 0.60 -21.42
N LEU A 84 3.14 1.53 -20.48
CA LEU A 84 4.37 2.27 -20.30
C LEU A 84 5.44 1.49 -19.50
N GLY A 85 5.08 0.33 -18.93
CA GLY A 85 5.95 -0.41 -18.02
C GLY A 85 6.12 0.26 -16.65
N HIS A 86 5.24 1.20 -16.29
CA HIS A 86 5.25 1.85 -14.98
C HIS A 86 4.64 0.94 -13.91
N PRO A 87 5.21 0.91 -12.69
CA PRO A 87 4.68 0.11 -11.61
C PRO A 87 3.30 0.59 -11.14
N VAL A 88 2.44 -0.38 -10.83
CA VAL A 88 1.09 -0.16 -10.30
C VAL A 88 0.98 -0.79 -8.92
N VAL A 89 0.68 0.00 -7.89
CA VAL A 89 0.40 -0.48 -6.54
C VAL A 89 -1.11 -0.43 -6.29
N LEU A 90 -1.70 -1.57 -5.95
CA LEU A 90 -3.11 -1.69 -5.62
C LEU A 90 -3.30 -1.81 -4.10
N ASP A 91 -4.10 -0.90 -3.54
CA ASP A 91 -4.61 -0.93 -2.17
C ASP A 91 -6.13 -1.19 -2.20
N PRO A 92 -6.55 -2.46 -2.08
CA PRO A 92 -7.94 -2.88 -2.28
C PRO A 92 -8.80 -2.66 -1.03
N VAL A 93 -8.80 -1.45 -0.50
CA VAL A 93 -9.45 -1.08 0.76
C VAL A 93 -10.87 -1.64 0.85
N GLY A 94 -11.11 -2.50 1.86
CA GLY A 94 -12.41 -3.07 2.13
C GLY A 94 -12.91 -4.01 1.03
N ALA A 95 -12.05 -4.75 0.35
CA ALA A 95 -12.36 -5.64 -0.78
C ALA A 95 -13.54 -6.59 -0.49
N GLY A 96 -13.64 -7.11 0.74
CA GLY A 96 -14.69 -8.02 1.17
C GLY A 96 -16.02 -7.36 1.57
N ALA A 97 -16.06 -6.04 1.77
CA ALA A 97 -17.15 -5.35 2.46
C ALA A 97 -18.49 -5.32 1.68
N SER A 98 -18.47 -5.45 0.36
CA SER A 98 -19.71 -5.47 -0.44
C SER A 98 -19.56 -6.25 -1.74
N ALA A 99 -20.69 -6.66 -2.31
CA ALA A 99 -20.74 -7.29 -3.63
C ALA A 99 -20.22 -6.34 -4.73
N PHE A 100 -20.52 -5.04 -4.61
CA PHE A 100 -20.03 -4.02 -5.52
C PHE A 100 -18.49 -3.97 -5.54
N ARG A 101 -17.83 -3.91 -4.36
CA ARG A 101 -16.36 -3.88 -4.29
C ARG A 101 -15.74 -5.13 -4.90
N ARG A 102 -16.27 -6.32 -4.57
CA ARG A 102 -15.77 -7.59 -5.11
C ARG A 102 -15.92 -7.64 -6.64
N SER A 103 -17.06 -7.24 -7.17
CA SER A 103 -17.31 -7.21 -8.62
C SER A 103 -16.37 -6.25 -9.32
N GLN A 104 -16.20 -5.04 -8.81
CA GLN A 104 -15.35 -4.03 -9.43
C GLN A 104 -13.87 -4.40 -9.36
N LEU A 105 -13.41 -4.93 -8.22
CA LEU A 105 -12.03 -5.43 -8.08
C LEU A 105 -11.76 -6.62 -8.99
N GLY A 106 -12.74 -7.51 -9.18
CA GLY A 106 -12.65 -8.61 -10.14
C GLY A 106 -12.45 -8.11 -11.56
N ALA A 107 -13.30 -7.19 -12.00
CA ALA A 107 -13.20 -6.58 -13.33
C ALA A 107 -11.88 -5.79 -13.52
N LEU A 108 -11.41 -5.10 -12.48
CA LEU A 108 -10.13 -4.39 -12.51
C LEU A 108 -8.97 -5.37 -12.70
N LEU A 109 -8.89 -6.44 -11.90
CA LEU A 109 -7.83 -7.44 -11.97
C LEU A 109 -7.84 -8.31 -13.24
N GLU A 110 -8.91 -8.29 -14.03
CA GLU A 110 -8.94 -8.91 -15.36
C GLU A 110 -8.20 -8.06 -16.41
N GLN A 111 -8.12 -6.74 -16.22
CA GLN A 111 -7.55 -5.77 -17.15
C GLN A 111 -6.15 -5.30 -16.75
N VAL A 112 -5.84 -5.33 -15.46
CA VAL A 112 -4.66 -4.68 -14.87
C VAL A 112 -3.72 -5.72 -14.27
N ARG A 113 -2.42 -5.47 -14.45
CA ARG A 113 -1.35 -6.24 -13.80
C ARG A 113 -0.72 -5.37 -12.71
N PRO A 114 -1.15 -5.50 -11.45
CA PRO A 114 -0.49 -4.80 -10.35
C PRO A 114 0.94 -5.32 -10.18
N THR A 115 1.84 -4.41 -9.85
CA THR A 115 3.22 -4.71 -9.46
C THR A 115 3.26 -5.18 -8.00
N ILE A 116 2.51 -4.47 -7.14
CA ILE A 116 2.34 -4.79 -5.73
C ILE A 116 0.86 -4.70 -5.37
N ILE A 117 0.37 -5.66 -4.59
CA ILE A 117 -0.86 -5.53 -3.82
C ILE A 117 -0.49 -5.34 -2.35
N ARG A 118 -0.90 -4.21 -1.76
CA ARG A 118 -0.82 -4.01 -0.32
C ARG A 118 -2.21 -4.16 0.29
N CYS A 119 -2.39 -5.12 1.18
CA CYS A 119 -3.68 -5.45 1.78
C CYS A 119 -3.54 -5.95 3.23
N ASN A 120 -4.64 -6.11 3.94
CA ASN A 120 -4.72 -6.89 5.16
C ASN A 120 -5.20 -8.32 4.87
N GLN A 121 -5.29 -9.17 5.90
CA GLN A 121 -5.70 -10.58 5.74
C GLN A 121 -7.11 -10.74 5.18
N GLU A 122 -8.07 -9.89 5.61
CA GLU A 122 -9.46 -9.96 5.14
C GLU A 122 -9.56 -9.54 3.67
N GLU A 123 -8.84 -8.51 3.29
CA GLU A 123 -8.74 -8.03 1.91
C GLU A 123 -8.06 -9.06 1.01
N ALA A 124 -6.98 -9.70 1.50
CA ALA A 124 -6.29 -10.76 0.78
C ALA A 124 -7.21 -11.97 0.52
N ALA A 125 -7.94 -12.43 1.53
CA ALA A 125 -8.89 -13.52 1.40
C ALA A 125 -10.03 -13.18 0.42
N ALA A 126 -10.54 -11.95 0.48
CA ALA A 126 -11.58 -11.48 -0.43
C ALA A 126 -11.08 -11.45 -1.90
N LEU A 127 -9.87 -10.93 -2.15
CA LEU A 127 -9.28 -10.90 -3.49
C LEU A 127 -9.00 -12.29 -4.04
N LEU A 128 -8.49 -13.20 -3.20
CA LEU A 128 -8.25 -14.57 -3.61
C LEU A 128 -9.55 -15.26 -4.03
N GLY A 129 -10.64 -15.07 -3.27
CA GLY A 129 -11.97 -15.55 -3.61
C GLY A 129 -12.50 -14.98 -4.93
N VAL A 130 -12.28 -13.69 -5.19
CA VAL A 130 -12.63 -13.04 -6.46
C VAL A 130 -11.87 -13.68 -7.63
N ARG A 131 -10.56 -13.89 -7.48
CA ARG A 131 -9.71 -14.51 -8.53
C ARG A 131 -10.09 -15.97 -8.81
N GLN A 132 -10.46 -16.72 -7.78
CA GLN A 132 -10.88 -18.12 -7.92
C GLN A 132 -12.34 -18.28 -8.35
N LYS A 133 -13.06 -17.15 -8.60
CA LYS A 133 -14.51 -17.14 -8.94
C LYS A 133 -15.37 -17.89 -7.93
N GLN A 134 -14.95 -17.94 -6.68
CA GLN A 134 -15.71 -18.56 -5.61
C GLN A 134 -16.82 -17.62 -5.15
N ASN A 135 -18.05 -18.16 -5.02
CA ASN A 135 -19.16 -17.47 -4.37
C ASN A 135 -18.90 -17.42 -2.86
N LEU A 136 -18.06 -16.49 -2.41
CA LEU A 136 -17.88 -16.22 -1.00
C LEU A 136 -19.21 -15.68 -0.45
N ARG A 137 -19.92 -16.49 0.34
CA ARG A 137 -20.98 -16.00 1.21
C ARG A 137 -20.37 -14.93 2.10
N LEU A 138 -21.04 -13.78 2.20
CA LEU A 138 -20.71 -12.74 3.15
C LEU A 138 -20.45 -13.38 4.52
N VAL A 139 -19.19 -13.40 4.95
CA VAL A 139 -18.91 -13.55 6.35
C VAL A 139 -19.30 -12.20 6.95
N SER A 140 -20.52 -12.14 7.46
CA SER A 140 -21.04 -11.01 8.22
C SER A 140 -20.37 -11.02 9.61
N GLY A 141 -19.12 -10.61 9.64
CA GLY A 141 -18.39 -10.23 10.83
C GLY A 141 -17.97 -8.78 10.62
N GLY A 142 -18.46 -7.91 11.50
CA GLY A 142 -17.96 -6.54 11.56
C GLY A 142 -16.43 -6.56 11.73
N VAL A 143 -15.82 -5.40 11.58
CA VAL A 143 -14.37 -5.10 11.55
C VAL A 143 -13.49 -5.76 12.64
N GLU A 144 -14.00 -6.68 13.43
CA GLU A 144 -13.35 -7.44 14.51
C GLU A 144 -13.66 -8.93 14.39
N SER A 145 -13.29 -9.59 13.30
CA SER A 145 -13.20 -11.04 13.34
C SER A 145 -11.83 -11.43 13.88
N SER A 146 -11.81 -11.91 15.11
CA SER A 146 -10.68 -12.46 15.85
C SER A 146 -10.24 -13.84 15.29
N LEU A 147 -10.03 -13.97 14.00
CA LEU A 147 -9.21 -15.03 13.44
C LEU A 147 -7.78 -14.50 13.46
N VAL A 148 -7.12 -14.65 14.61
CA VAL A 148 -5.66 -14.64 14.66
C VAL A 148 -5.23 -15.91 13.91
N ALA A 149 -5.17 -15.82 12.59
CA ALA A 149 -4.55 -16.86 11.79
C ALA A 149 -3.10 -16.98 12.26
N SER A 150 -2.60 -18.22 12.38
CA SER A 150 -1.19 -18.40 12.67
C SER A 150 -0.34 -17.70 11.61
N GLU A 151 0.92 -17.39 11.93
CA GLU A 151 1.83 -16.77 10.97
C GLU A 151 1.97 -17.61 9.70
N GLU A 152 1.97 -18.95 9.85
CA GLU A 152 2.01 -19.89 8.73
C GLU A 152 0.77 -19.75 7.82
N ALA A 153 -0.41 -19.60 8.40
CA ALA A 153 -1.64 -19.39 7.64
C ALA A 153 -1.63 -18.04 6.92
N ALA A 154 -1.08 -17.00 7.55
CA ALA A 154 -0.91 -15.69 6.92
C ALA A 154 0.09 -15.77 5.74
N CYS A 155 1.23 -16.43 5.91
CA CYS A 155 2.20 -16.67 4.85
C CYS A 155 1.59 -17.45 3.68
N ALA A 156 0.84 -18.50 3.97
CA ALA A 156 0.17 -19.31 2.95
C ALA A 156 -0.86 -18.50 2.14
N LEU A 157 -1.69 -17.68 2.83
CA LEU A 157 -2.68 -16.82 2.18
C LEU A 157 -2.01 -15.78 1.27
N ALA A 158 -0.98 -15.08 1.75
CA ALA A 158 -0.26 -14.09 0.95
C ALA A 158 0.37 -14.74 -0.28
N THR A 159 1.01 -15.91 -0.11
CA THR A 159 1.65 -16.65 -1.21
C THR A 159 0.61 -17.10 -2.26
N GLN A 160 -0.54 -17.63 -1.83
CA GLN A 160 -1.62 -18.01 -2.75
C GLN A 160 -2.14 -16.79 -3.54
N LEU A 161 -2.30 -15.64 -2.89
CA LEU A 161 -2.73 -14.42 -3.57
C LEU A 161 -1.67 -13.95 -4.57
N ALA A 162 -0.39 -13.93 -4.19
CA ALA A 162 0.71 -13.53 -5.07
C ALA A 162 0.76 -14.42 -6.32
N GLN A 163 0.64 -15.73 -6.16
CA GLN A 163 0.61 -16.69 -7.26
C GLN A 163 -0.64 -16.54 -8.14
N ALA A 164 -1.82 -16.32 -7.53
CA ALA A 164 -3.07 -16.17 -8.27
C ALA A 164 -3.16 -14.91 -9.12
N VAL A 165 -2.48 -13.83 -8.70
CA VAL A 165 -2.46 -12.54 -9.41
C VAL A 165 -1.20 -12.38 -10.24
N GLY A 166 -0.08 -12.99 -9.85
CA GLY A 166 1.22 -12.87 -10.51
C GLY A 166 1.94 -11.56 -10.15
N CYS A 167 1.89 -11.14 -8.87
CA CYS A 167 2.49 -9.91 -8.37
C CYS A 167 3.07 -10.08 -6.97
N THR A 168 3.83 -9.10 -6.51
CA THR A 168 4.24 -9.03 -5.10
C THR A 168 3.05 -8.67 -4.21
N VAL A 169 2.94 -9.31 -3.06
CA VAL A 169 1.95 -9.02 -2.02
C VAL A 169 2.66 -8.55 -0.75
N LEU A 170 2.28 -7.38 -0.25
CA LEU A 170 2.57 -6.92 1.11
C LEU A 170 1.28 -7.03 1.92
N MET A 171 1.16 -8.09 2.71
CA MET A 171 0.00 -8.32 3.57
C MET A 171 0.31 -7.90 5.00
N THR A 172 -0.41 -6.87 5.48
CA THR A 172 -0.21 -6.32 6.81
C THR A 172 -1.04 -7.06 7.87
N GLY A 173 -0.44 -7.22 9.05
CA GLY A 173 -1.04 -7.91 10.19
C GLY A 173 -0.28 -7.67 11.49
N ALA A 174 -0.36 -8.61 12.43
CA ALA A 174 0.50 -8.60 13.62
C ALA A 174 1.98 -8.74 13.22
N THR A 175 2.24 -9.66 12.29
CA THR A 175 3.45 -9.75 11.47
C THR A 175 3.05 -9.43 10.03
N ASP A 176 3.77 -8.53 9.35
CA ASP A 176 3.55 -8.30 7.93
C ASP A 176 4.27 -9.38 7.11
N VAL A 177 3.65 -9.78 6.01
CA VAL A 177 4.18 -10.80 5.09
C VAL A 177 4.44 -10.15 3.73
N VAL A 178 5.63 -10.33 3.19
CA VAL A 178 6.00 -9.93 1.84
C VAL A 178 6.31 -11.17 1.02
N THR A 179 5.69 -11.32 -0.14
CA THR A 179 5.97 -12.45 -1.03
C THR A 179 5.64 -12.11 -2.48
N ASP A 180 6.41 -12.67 -3.42
CA ASP A 180 6.13 -12.66 -4.85
C ASP A 180 5.57 -14.00 -5.35
N GLY A 181 5.25 -14.91 -4.41
CA GLY A 181 4.80 -16.27 -4.69
C GLY A 181 5.95 -17.31 -4.71
N VAL A 182 7.20 -16.88 -4.68
CA VAL A 182 8.42 -17.70 -4.62
C VAL A 182 9.28 -17.31 -3.41
N GLN A 183 9.64 -16.04 -3.31
CA GLN A 183 10.33 -15.47 -2.15
C GLN A 183 9.30 -15.11 -1.08
N LEU A 184 9.69 -15.21 0.19
CA LEU A 184 8.87 -14.82 1.32
C LEU A 184 9.74 -14.21 2.40
N ASP A 185 9.29 -13.09 2.96
CA ASP A 185 9.88 -12.44 4.12
C ASP A 185 8.79 -12.01 5.11
N THR A 186 9.13 -11.87 6.37
CA THR A 186 8.21 -11.42 7.43
C THR A 186 8.78 -10.24 8.19
N ILE A 187 7.95 -9.22 8.44
CA ILE A 187 8.35 -7.99 9.10
C ILE A 187 7.59 -7.86 10.43
N ARG A 188 8.34 -7.70 11.52
CA ARG A 188 7.82 -7.55 12.88
C ARG A 188 8.17 -6.19 13.46
N GLY A 189 7.58 -5.88 14.60
CA GLY A 189 7.83 -4.62 15.31
C GLY A 189 6.76 -3.57 15.05
N GLY A 190 7.14 -2.31 15.19
CA GLY A 190 6.24 -1.17 15.06
C GLY A 190 5.53 -0.81 16.35
N ASP A 191 4.44 -0.09 16.23
CA ASP A 191 3.57 0.31 17.35
C ASP A 191 2.10 0.04 17.00
N PRO A 192 1.32 -0.62 17.87
CA PRO A 192 -0.06 -1.00 17.57
C PRO A 192 -0.98 0.20 17.32
N ARG A 193 -0.61 1.41 17.71
CA ARG A 193 -1.36 2.63 17.43
C ARG A 193 -1.48 2.93 15.95
N ILE A 194 -0.62 2.37 15.09
CA ILE A 194 -0.72 2.49 13.63
C ILE A 194 -2.09 2.04 13.10
N GLN A 195 -2.73 1.06 13.77
CA GLN A 195 -4.06 0.57 13.41
C GLN A 195 -5.19 1.52 13.83
N ARG A 196 -4.89 2.51 14.67
CA ARG A 196 -5.86 3.46 15.24
C ARG A 196 -5.78 4.85 14.60
N ILE A 197 -4.94 5.03 13.58
CA ILE A 197 -4.90 6.23 12.76
C ILE A 197 -5.50 5.92 11.39
N THR A 198 -6.28 6.87 10.87
CA THR A 198 -6.77 6.79 9.51
C THR A 198 -5.61 6.95 8.52
N GLY A 199 -5.62 6.18 7.46
CA GLY A 199 -4.63 6.32 6.39
C GLY A 199 -3.30 5.56 6.58
N GLY A 200 -3.08 4.90 7.73
CA GLY A 200 -1.83 4.16 7.96
C GLY A 200 -1.49 3.16 6.85
N GLY A 201 -2.50 2.42 6.36
CA GLY A 201 -2.34 1.53 5.22
C GLY A 201 -2.15 2.27 3.90
N CYS A 202 -2.91 3.34 3.67
CA CYS A 202 -2.83 4.12 2.43
C CYS A 202 -1.45 4.79 2.28
N MET A 203 -0.87 5.29 3.36
CA MET A 203 0.49 5.84 3.39
C MET A 203 1.54 4.77 3.09
N LEU A 204 1.41 3.56 3.64
CA LEU A 204 2.30 2.45 3.32
C LEU A 204 2.21 2.06 1.85
N SER A 205 1.01 2.02 1.27
CA SER A 205 0.82 1.76 -0.16
C SER A 205 1.49 2.84 -1.03
N ALA A 206 1.45 4.10 -0.59
CA ALA A 206 2.13 5.20 -1.25
C ALA A 206 3.66 5.04 -1.21
N LEU A 207 4.23 4.62 -0.08
CA LEU A 207 5.66 4.32 0.03
C LEU A 207 6.08 3.16 -0.87
N CYS A 208 5.25 2.11 -1.01
CA CYS A 208 5.51 1.04 -1.99
C CYS A 208 5.59 1.61 -3.42
N ALA A 209 4.66 2.49 -3.80
CA ALA A 209 4.66 3.13 -5.11
C ALA A 209 5.89 4.03 -5.30
N LEU A 210 6.28 4.78 -4.27
CA LEU A 210 7.48 5.62 -4.29
C LEU A 210 8.74 4.80 -4.56
N PHE A 211 8.95 3.71 -3.83
CA PHE A 211 10.12 2.85 -4.02
C PHE A 211 10.15 2.21 -5.41
N CYS A 212 9.01 1.72 -5.90
CA CYS A 212 8.91 1.19 -7.26
C CYS A 212 9.21 2.26 -8.33
N GLY A 213 8.62 3.45 -8.21
CA GLY A 213 8.90 4.59 -9.10
C GLY A 213 10.35 5.05 -9.03
N GLY A 214 11.01 4.87 -7.89
CA GLY A 214 12.45 5.05 -7.68
C GLY A 214 13.32 3.94 -8.30
N GLY A 215 12.73 2.95 -8.97
CA GLY A 215 13.45 1.87 -9.66
C GLY A 215 13.81 0.68 -8.78
N VAL A 216 13.24 0.56 -7.59
CA VAL A 216 13.40 -0.60 -6.71
C VAL A 216 12.51 -1.75 -7.20
N THR A 217 13.01 -2.99 -7.14
CA THR A 217 12.23 -4.17 -7.53
C THR A 217 10.97 -4.31 -6.66
N ALA A 218 9.91 -4.93 -7.18
CA ALA A 218 8.63 -5.04 -6.47
C ALA A 218 8.76 -5.67 -5.08
N PHE A 219 9.51 -6.79 -4.98
CA PHE A 219 9.70 -7.47 -3.71
C PHE A 219 10.49 -6.61 -2.70
N ASP A 220 11.60 -6.01 -3.15
CA ASP A 220 12.40 -5.14 -2.28
C ASP A 220 11.67 -3.86 -1.91
N ALA A 221 10.90 -3.26 -2.83
CA ALA A 221 10.07 -2.08 -2.57
C ALA A 221 9.03 -2.36 -1.48
N ALA A 222 8.33 -3.49 -1.57
CA ALA A 222 7.35 -3.92 -0.56
C ALA A 222 8.04 -4.17 0.80
N ARG A 223 9.18 -4.86 0.80
CA ARG A 223 9.96 -5.18 2.00
C ARG A 223 10.51 -3.92 2.66
N LEU A 224 11.13 -3.04 1.89
CA LEU A 224 11.69 -1.78 2.41
C LEU A 224 10.60 -0.84 2.93
N ALA A 225 9.48 -0.70 2.20
CA ALA A 225 8.36 0.11 2.65
C ALA A 225 7.75 -0.43 3.94
N GLY A 226 7.54 -1.75 4.05
CA GLY A 226 7.03 -2.39 5.26
C GLY A 226 7.97 -2.21 6.46
N GLN A 227 9.27 -2.45 6.29
CA GLN A 227 10.25 -2.28 7.35
C GLN A 227 10.34 -0.81 7.80
N LEU A 228 10.50 0.12 6.86
CA LEU A 228 10.50 1.56 7.15
C LEU A 228 9.25 1.97 7.94
N TRP A 229 8.07 1.50 7.52
CA TRP A 229 6.81 1.85 8.15
C TRP A 229 6.71 1.35 9.59
N ARG A 230 7.18 0.12 9.85
CA ARG A 230 7.26 -0.45 11.20
C ARG A 230 8.25 0.34 12.08
N ASP A 231 9.41 0.68 11.56
CA ASP A 231 10.42 1.44 12.28
C ASP A 231 9.93 2.86 12.58
N CYS A 232 9.30 3.53 11.62
CA CYS A 232 8.66 4.83 11.82
C CYS A 232 7.56 4.78 12.89
N ALA A 233 6.74 3.72 12.89
CA ALA A 233 5.69 3.55 13.90
C ALA A 233 6.29 3.36 15.30
N ALA A 234 7.36 2.56 15.45
CA ALA A 234 8.06 2.37 16.73
C ALA A 234 8.64 3.71 17.24
N TRP A 235 9.32 4.45 16.37
CA TRP A 235 9.90 5.75 16.69
C TRP A 235 8.83 6.79 17.09
N ALA A 236 7.75 6.89 16.31
CA ALA A 236 6.61 7.75 16.62
C ALA A 236 5.96 7.38 17.96
N GLY A 237 5.89 6.06 18.25
CA GLY A 237 5.37 5.54 19.49
C GLY A 237 6.12 6.00 20.73
N GLN A 238 7.44 6.00 20.66
CA GLN A 238 8.31 6.50 21.74
C GLN A 238 8.12 8.00 21.97
N ARG A 239 8.05 8.79 20.89
CA ARG A 239 7.94 10.27 20.97
C ARG A 239 6.55 10.76 21.38
N ALA A 240 5.50 10.11 20.91
CA ALA A 240 4.15 10.51 21.26
C ALA A 240 3.79 10.30 22.72
N GLY A 241 4.48 9.41 23.41
CA GLY A 241 4.10 8.97 24.76
C GLY A 241 2.75 8.23 24.77
N THR A 242 2.19 7.99 25.96
CA THR A 242 0.98 7.18 26.10
C THR A 242 -0.27 7.92 25.66
N GLY A 243 -1.11 7.29 24.83
CA GLY A 243 -2.49 7.72 24.53
C GLY A 243 -2.65 8.91 23.57
N ARG A 244 -1.58 9.49 23.04
CA ARG A 244 -1.64 10.71 22.22
C ARG A 244 -1.67 10.39 20.73
N MET A 245 -2.85 10.15 20.18
CA MET A 245 -3.03 9.73 18.78
C MET A 245 -2.65 10.81 17.76
N GLY A 246 -3.01 12.07 18.00
CA GLY A 246 -2.61 13.18 17.12
C GLY A 246 -1.09 13.38 17.09
N THR A 247 -0.44 13.38 18.26
CA THR A 247 1.02 13.45 18.35
C THR A 247 1.67 12.25 17.66
N PHE A 248 1.11 11.04 17.81
CA PHE A 248 1.61 9.85 17.13
C PHE A 248 1.53 9.98 15.61
N HIS A 249 0.42 10.51 15.07
CA HIS A 249 0.25 10.72 13.64
C HIS A 249 1.27 11.72 13.07
N VAL A 250 1.46 12.86 13.75
CA VAL A 250 2.48 13.85 13.36
C VAL A 250 3.88 13.25 13.43
N ALA A 251 4.22 12.59 14.55
CA ALA A 251 5.53 11.97 14.73
C ALA A 251 5.81 10.85 13.71
N LEU A 252 4.77 10.20 13.17
CA LEU A 252 4.93 9.19 12.13
C LEU A 252 5.39 9.80 10.80
N LEU A 253 4.87 10.96 10.42
CA LEU A 253 5.33 11.71 9.25
C LEU A 253 6.73 12.28 9.46
N ASP A 254 7.02 12.81 10.66
CA ASP A 254 8.37 13.25 11.03
C ASP A 254 9.38 12.11 10.91
N ALA A 255 9.02 10.89 11.37
CA ALA A 255 9.88 9.72 11.27
C ALA A 255 10.24 9.36 9.83
N VAL A 256 9.27 9.45 8.91
CA VAL A 256 9.54 9.25 7.48
C VAL A 256 10.50 10.32 6.95
N SER A 257 10.26 11.58 7.28
CA SER A 257 11.15 12.70 6.88
C SER A 257 12.58 12.46 7.38
N VAL A 258 12.73 12.17 8.67
CA VAL A 258 14.04 11.88 9.28
C VAL A 258 14.75 10.72 8.59
N ALA A 259 14.03 9.62 8.26
CA ALA A 259 14.61 8.46 7.59
C ALA A 259 15.20 8.79 6.20
N PHE A 260 14.63 9.76 5.48
CA PHE A 260 15.08 10.13 4.14
C PHE A 260 16.06 11.33 4.11
N TRP A 261 16.03 12.22 5.11
CA TRP A 261 16.73 13.51 5.04
C TRP A 261 17.83 13.68 6.08
N GLU A 262 17.78 13.00 7.21
CA GLU A 262 18.77 13.20 8.28
C GLU A 262 19.75 12.04 8.34
N GLU A 263 21.04 12.33 8.16
CA GLU A 263 22.12 11.35 8.32
C GLU A 263 22.35 11.08 9.82
N GLY A 264 22.11 9.85 10.27
CA GLY A 264 22.55 9.37 11.60
C GLY A 264 21.65 9.68 12.80
N VAL A 265 20.41 10.16 12.63
CA VAL A 265 19.57 10.68 13.75
C VAL A 265 18.55 9.69 14.31
N LEU A 266 18.44 8.49 13.77
CA LEU A 266 17.47 7.49 14.25
C LEU A 266 18.13 6.39 15.13
N GLU A 267 19.03 6.81 16.04
CA GLU A 267 19.50 5.97 17.14
C GLU A 267 18.56 6.01 18.36
#